data_fa59fbd8868501a79f365f52be76f153
#
_entry.id   fa59fbd8868501a79f365f52be76f153
#
_cell.length_a   1.000
_cell.length_b   1.000
_cell.length_c   1.000
_cell.angle_alpha   90.00
_cell.angle_beta   90.00
_cell.angle_gamma   90.00
#
_symmetry.space_group_name_H-M   'P 1'
#
loop_
_entity.id
_entity.type
_entity.pdbx_description
1 polymer ?
#
loop_
_entity_poly.entity_id
_entity_poly.type
_entity_poly.pdbx_seq_one_letter_code
_entity_poly.pdbx_strand_id
1 'polypeptide(L)'
;SLVGSEMCIRDSREAVKNVPSAFNSQSTRIVLLLGDEHKKLWNIVKETLKARISAEAFAKTEAKIDGCFASGHGTVLYFEDTSVVKKLQEAFPSYKDNFPTWSQHTSAMHQFAIWTMLEDMGLGASLQHYNPLIDDEVRRTWNLPGDWMMIAQMPFGTPTGEPGEKEFEDLSKRIKIFL
;
A
#
# COMPACT_ATOMS: atom_id res chain seq x y z
N SER A 1 10.94 2.64 17.92
CA SER A 1 10.77 2.11 19.27
C SER A 1 9.69 1.04 19.28
N LEU A 2 9.70 0.11 20.22
CA LEU A 2 8.66 -0.94 20.40
C LEU A 2 7.25 -0.32 20.48
N VAL A 3 7.09 0.79 21.18
CA VAL A 3 5.82 1.51 21.34
C VAL A 3 5.26 1.98 20.00
N GLY A 4 6.10 2.53 19.11
CA GLY A 4 5.66 2.94 17.77
C GLY A 4 5.21 1.76 16.91
N SER A 5 5.89 0.61 17.02
CA SER A 5 5.51 -0.61 16.30
C SER A 5 4.17 -1.17 16.77
N GLU A 6 3.91 -1.18 18.07
CA GLU A 6 2.63 -1.63 18.65
C GLU A 6 1.46 -0.73 18.22
N MET A 7 1.67 0.58 18.15
CA MET A 7 0.66 1.52 17.65
C MET A 7 0.34 1.25 16.16
N CYS A 8 1.35 1.12 15.31
CA CYS A 8 1.14 0.80 13.89
C CYS A 8 0.38 -0.52 13.69
N ILE A 9 0.69 -1.56 14.48
CA ILE A 9 -0.01 -2.84 14.44
C ILE A 9 -1.48 -2.67 14.85
N ARG A 10 -1.73 -1.96 15.96
CA ARG A 10 -3.10 -1.70 16.46
C ARG A 10 -3.92 -0.95 15.41
N ASP A 11 -3.39 0.12 14.87
CA ASP A 11 -4.11 1.00 13.94
C ASP A 11 -4.35 0.32 12.60
N SER A 12 -3.40 -0.49 12.11
CA SER A 12 -3.63 -1.34 10.94
C SER A 12 -4.77 -2.34 11.16
N ARG A 13 -4.87 -2.94 12.35
CA ARG A 13 -5.98 -3.85 12.72
C ARG A 13 -7.32 -3.12 12.76
N GLU A 14 -7.36 -1.91 13.35
CA GLU A 14 -8.58 -1.11 13.41
C GLU A 14 -9.03 -0.67 12.01
N ALA A 15 -8.10 -0.28 11.13
CA ALA A 15 -8.43 0.04 9.75
C ALA A 15 -9.05 -1.17 9.02
N VAL A 16 -8.41 -2.33 9.08
CA VAL A 16 -8.91 -3.56 8.41
C VAL A 16 -10.28 -3.96 8.93
N LYS A 17 -10.55 -3.76 10.22
CA LYS A 17 -11.82 -4.08 10.86
C LYS A 17 -12.95 -3.14 10.47
N ASN A 18 -12.66 -1.82 10.38
CA ASN A 18 -13.70 -0.79 10.34
C ASN A 18 -13.89 -0.14 8.96
N VAL A 19 -12.91 -0.23 8.05
CA VAL A 19 -13.06 0.30 6.69
C VAL A 19 -14.16 -0.48 5.96
N PRO A 20 -15.19 0.22 5.42
CA PRO A 20 -16.29 -0.44 4.72
C PRO A 20 -15.85 -1.05 3.39
N SER A 21 -16.57 -2.06 2.93
CA SER A 21 -16.36 -2.72 1.66
C SER A 21 -17.69 -3.03 0.96
N ALA A 22 -17.69 -3.05 -0.37
CA ALA A 22 -18.87 -3.39 -1.15
C ALA A 22 -19.36 -4.79 -0.78
N PHE A 23 -20.65 -4.93 -0.48
CA PHE A 23 -21.25 -6.19 -0.02
C PHE A 23 -20.60 -6.77 1.24
N ASN A 24 -19.95 -5.94 2.04
CA ASN A 24 -19.15 -6.38 3.18
C ASN A 24 -18.13 -7.48 2.80
N SER A 25 -17.52 -7.32 1.64
CA SER A 25 -16.61 -8.31 1.05
C SER A 25 -15.40 -8.60 1.91
N GLN A 26 -14.88 -7.58 2.58
CA GLN A 26 -13.68 -7.67 3.42
C GLN A 26 -12.53 -8.35 2.68
N SER A 27 -12.36 -8.03 1.38
CA SER A 27 -11.36 -8.66 0.49
C SER A 27 -9.95 -8.13 0.65
N THR A 28 -9.78 -6.93 1.23
CA THR A 28 -8.46 -6.32 1.45
C THR A 28 -7.65 -7.15 2.43
N ARG A 29 -6.37 -7.37 2.09
CA ARG A 29 -5.36 -8.00 2.94
C ARG A 29 -4.19 -7.06 3.12
N ILE A 30 -3.65 -7.03 4.33
CA ILE A 30 -2.53 -6.14 4.68
C ILE A 30 -1.41 -6.97 5.29
N VAL A 31 -0.18 -6.68 4.86
CA VAL A 31 1.04 -7.20 5.49
C VAL A 31 1.84 -6.00 5.97
N LEU A 32 2.09 -5.94 7.27
CA LEU A 32 2.91 -4.91 7.89
C LEU A 32 4.33 -5.46 8.09
N LEU A 33 5.30 -4.84 7.46
CA LEU A 33 6.71 -5.18 7.55
C LEU A 33 7.44 -4.10 8.36
N LEU A 34 8.12 -4.51 9.41
CA LEU A 34 8.88 -3.64 10.32
C LEU A 34 10.33 -4.13 10.43
N GLY A 35 11.24 -3.23 10.79
CA GLY A 35 12.63 -3.57 11.06
C GLY A 35 13.31 -4.29 9.89
N ASP A 36 13.85 -5.47 10.13
CA ASP A 36 14.60 -6.22 9.12
C ASP A 36 13.71 -6.77 7.99
N GLU A 37 12.44 -7.04 8.24
CA GLU A 37 11.49 -7.46 7.20
C GLU A 37 11.16 -6.29 6.24
N HIS A 38 11.08 -5.08 6.75
CA HIS A 38 10.99 -3.87 5.94
C HIS A 38 12.23 -3.70 5.03
N LYS A 39 13.42 -3.82 5.57
CA LYS A 39 14.66 -3.73 4.79
C LYS A 39 14.76 -4.84 3.75
N LYS A 40 14.34 -6.05 4.10
CA LYS A 40 14.29 -7.20 3.17
C LYS A 40 13.42 -6.91 1.95
N LEU A 41 12.25 -6.28 2.14
CA LEU A 41 11.38 -5.85 1.04
C LEU A 41 12.13 -4.92 0.07
N TRP A 42 12.75 -3.86 0.60
CA TRP A 42 13.42 -2.89 -0.26
C TRP A 42 14.68 -3.45 -0.94
N ASN A 43 15.33 -4.45 -0.35
CA ASN A 43 16.37 -5.22 -1.03
C ASN A 43 15.79 -6.05 -2.20
N ILE A 44 14.64 -6.69 -2.03
CA ILE A 44 13.93 -7.38 -3.13
C ILE A 44 13.65 -6.41 -4.28
N VAL A 45 13.14 -5.22 -3.97
CA VAL A 45 12.89 -4.17 -4.99
C VAL A 45 14.20 -3.80 -5.72
N LYS A 46 15.27 -3.53 -4.98
CA LYS A 46 16.58 -3.16 -5.56
C LYS A 46 17.12 -4.26 -6.48
N GLU A 47 17.20 -5.50 -6.02
CA GLU A 47 17.72 -6.61 -6.84
C GLU A 47 16.85 -6.85 -8.09
N THR A 48 15.55 -6.71 -7.97
CA THR A 48 14.63 -6.84 -9.11
C THR A 48 14.88 -5.76 -10.17
N LEU A 49 15.09 -4.51 -9.74
CA LEU A 49 15.36 -3.39 -10.66
C LEU A 49 16.76 -3.45 -11.25
N LYS A 50 17.76 -3.81 -10.47
CA LYS A 50 19.15 -3.96 -10.90
C LYS A 50 19.29 -4.90 -12.10
N ALA A 51 18.48 -5.95 -12.13
CA ALA A 51 18.46 -6.90 -13.25
C ALA A 51 17.76 -6.38 -14.52
N ARG A 52 17.10 -5.21 -14.46
CA ARG A 52 16.19 -4.72 -15.51
C ARG A 52 16.56 -3.38 -16.13
N ILE A 53 17.40 -2.59 -15.46
CA ILE A 53 17.78 -1.24 -15.90
C ILE A 53 19.30 -1.11 -15.96
N SER A 54 19.80 -0.08 -16.67
CA SER A 54 21.24 0.17 -16.78
C SER A 54 21.86 0.49 -15.42
N ALA A 55 23.17 0.24 -15.27
CA ALA A 55 23.91 0.53 -14.04
C ALA A 55 23.81 2.01 -13.62
N GLU A 56 23.83 2.92 -14.59
CA GLU A 56 23.70 4.37 -14.32
C GLU A 56 22.30 4.72 -13.79
N ALA A 57 21.23 4.18 -14.42
CA ALA A 57 19.85 4.38 -13.97
C ALA A 57 19.63 3.73 -12.61
N PHE A 58 20.24 2.55 -12.38
CA PHE A 58 20.14 1.84 -11.12
C PHE A 58 20.76 2.63 -9.96
N ALA A 59 21.92 3.25 -10.13
CA ALA A 59 22.57 4.04 -9.07
C ALA A 59 21.66 5.16 -8.54
N LYS A 60 20.93 5.86 -9.42
CA LYS A 60 19.95 6.88 -9.03
C LYS A 60 18.74 6.29 -8.30
N THR A 61 18.25 5.15 -8.81
CA THR A 61 17.10 4.44 -8.23
C THR A 61 17.44 3.87 -6.85
N GLU A 62 18.62 3.27 -6.71
CA GLU A 62 19.12 2.73 -5.44
C GLU A 62 19.24 3.83 -4.39
N ALA A 63 19.84 4.97 -4.73
CA ALA A 63 19.95 6.11 -3.83
C ALA A 63 18.58 6.62 -3.36
N LYS A 64 17.58 6.66 -4.25
CA LYS A 64 16.19 7.02 -3.89
C LYS A 64 15.57 5.97 -2.97
N ILE A 65 15.69 4.69 -3.28
CA ILE A 65 15.13 3.62 -2.44
C ILE A 65 15.75 3.66 -1.05
N ASP A 66 17.07 3.74 -0.97
CA ASP A 66 17.78 3.75 0.31
C ASP A 66 17.48 4.98 1.15
N GLY A 67 17.44 6.17 0.53
CA GLY A 67 17.22 7.43 1.21
C GLY A 67 15.76 7.73 1.57
N CYS A 68 14.81 7.27 0.74
CA CYS A 68 13.40 7.67 0.89
C CYS A 68 12.49 6.55 1.40
N PHE A 69 12.84 5.27 1.16
CA PHE A 69 11.95 4.15 1.46
C PHE A 69 12.56 3.19 2.49
N ALA A 70 13.73 2.63 2.21
CA ALA A 70 14.40 1.66 3.09
C ALA A 70 14.90 2.27 4.41
N SER A 71 15.12 3.59 4.44
CA SER A 71 15.45 4.34 5.67
C SER A 71 14.27 4.50 6.62
N GLY A 72 13.06 4.18 6.17
CA GLY A 72 11.83 4.29 6.96
C GLY A 72 11.75 3.32 8.12
N HIS A 73 10.68 3.44 8.90
CA HIS A 73 10.39 2.60 10.07
C HIS A 73 9.75 1.26 9.65
N GLY A 74 8.93 1.28 8.61
CA GLY A 74 8.21 0.11 8.13
C GLY A 74 7.57 0.32 6.77
N THR A 75 6.94 -0.73 6.26
CA THR A 75 6.14 -0.70 5.03
C THR A 75 4.85 -1.47 5.23
N VAL A 76 3.74 -0.89 4.80
CA VAL A 76 2.45 -1.58 4.65
C VAL A 76 2.33 -2.07 3.21
N LEU A 77 2.12 -3.37 3.02
CA LEU A 77 1.76 -3.96 1.73
C LEU A 77 0.24 -4.15 1.67
N TYR A 78 -0.34 -3.72 0.57
CA TYR A 78 -1.78 -3.85 0.33
C TYR A 78 -2.04 -4.89 -0.75
N PHE A 79 -2.97 -5.78 -0.48
CA PHE A 79 -3.43 -6.82 -1.40
C PHE A 79 -4.96 -6.85 -1.44
N GLU A 80 -5.49 -7.34 -2.55
CA GLU A 80 -6.88 -7.77 -2.68
C GLU A 80 -6.92 -9.29 -2.87
N ASP A 81 -7.73 -9.95 -2.07
CA ASP A 81 -7.99 -11.39 -2.17
C ASP A 81 -8.96 -11.63 -3.34
N THR A 82 -8.39 -12.04 -4.47
CA THR A 82 -9.15 -12.27 -5.70
C THR A 82 -10.11 -13.44 -5.60
N SER A 83 -9.91 -14.38 -4.65
CA SER A 83 -10.86 -15.48 -4.42
C SER A 83 -12.17 -14.97 -3.84
N VAL A 84 -12.14 -13.96 -2.97
CA VAL A 84 -13.32 -13.29 -2.44
C VAL A 84 -14.06 -12.55 -3.54
N VAL A 85 -13.33 -11.80 -4.38
CA VAL A 85 -13.91 -11.08 -5.52
C VAL A 85 -14.63 -12.05 -6.47
N LYS A 86 -13.99 -13.17 -6.84
CA LYS A 86 -14.58 -14.20 -7.71
C LYS A 86 -15.85 -14.80 -7.12
N LYS A 87 -15.87 -15.14 -5.82
CA LYS A 87 -17.06 -15.66 -5.13
C LYS A 87 -18.23 -14.68 -5.20
N LEU A 88 -17.98 -13.39 -5.07
CA LEU A 88 -19.02 -12.36 -5.20
C LEU A 88 -19.51 -12.23 -6.64
N GLN A 89 -18.63 -12.32 -7.63
CA GLN A 89 -19.00 -12.33 -9.04
C GLN A 89 -19.92 -13.50 -9.40
N GLU A 90 -19.67 -14.68 -8.79
CA GLU A 90 -20.50 -15.87 -8.96
C GLU A 90 -21.84 -15.77 -8.23
N ALA A 91 -21.84 -15.25 -7.00
CA ALA A 91 -23.04 -15.10 -6.18
C ALA A 91 -23.99 -14.00 -6.70
N PHE A 92 -23.44 -12.96 -7.34
CA PHE A 92 -24.21 -11.80 -7.80
C PHE A 92 -23.88 -11.46 -9.28
N PRO A 93 -24.33 -12.27 -10.24
CA PRO A 93 -23.95 -12.11 -11.67
C PRO A 93 -24.27 -10.74 -12.25
N SER A 94 -25.34 -10.07 -11.78
CA SER A 94 -25.74 -8.73 -12.24
C SER A 94 -24.70 -7.66 -11.94
N TYR A 95 -23.80 -7.89 -10.96
CA TYR A 95 -22.73 -6.97 -10.54
C TYR A 95 -21.34 -7.51 -10.84
N LYS A 96 -21.25 -8.58 -11.62
CA LYS A 96 -19.99 -9.30 -11.89
C LYS A 96 -18.87 -8.38 -12.30
N ASP A 97 -19.10 -7.45 -13.21
CA ASP A 97 -18.09 -6.56 -13.76
C ASP A 97 -17.73 -5.41 -12.82
N ASN A 98 -18.54 -5.17 -11.79
CA ASN A 98 -18.31 -4.13 -10.80
C ASN A 98 -17.38 -4.56 -9.65
N PHE A 99 -17.45 -5.82 -9.23
CA PHE A 99 -16.70 -6.27 -8.06
C PHE A 99 -15.19 -6.05 -8.12
N PRO A 100 -14.48 -6.28 -9.25
CA PRO A 100 -13.06 -5.95 -9.35
C PRO A 100 -12.78 -4.47 -9.11
N THR A 101 -13.61 -3.57 -9.66
CA THR A 101 -13.48 -2.13 -9.45
C THR A 101 -13.79 -1.74 -8.00
N TRP A 102 -14.85 -2.29 -7.41
CA TRP A 102 -15.22 -2.00 -6.03
C TRP A 102 -14.19 -2.51 -5.03
N SER A 103 -13.50 -3.61 -5.31
CA SER A 103 -12.39 -4.08 -4.48
C SER A 103 -11.22 -3.09 -4.49
N GLN A 104 -10.90 -2.48 -5.65
CA GLN A 104 -9.88 -1.42 -5.74
C GLN A 104 -10.30 -0.16 -4.96
N HIS A 105 -11.58 0.22 -4.99
CA HIS A 105 -12.09 1.32 -4.17
C HIS A 105 -11.90 1.02 -2.68
N THR A 106 -12.20 -0.20 -2.24
CA THR A 106 -11.99 -0.63 -0.86
C THR A 106 -10.51 -0.59 -0.48
N SER A 107 -9.62 -1.07 -1.36
CA SER A 107 -8.17 -0.98 -1.15
C SER A 107 -7.72 0.48 -0.97
N ALA A 108 -8.20 1.39 -1.81
CA ALA A 108 -7.88 2.82 -1.71
C ALA A 108 -8.37 3.45 -0.39
N MET A 109 -9.54 3.04 0.10
CA MET A 109 -10.04 3.48 1.40
C MET A 109 -9.15 3.00 2.56
N HIS A 110 -8.67 1.76 2.53
CA HIS A 110 -7.71 1.25 3.51
C HIS A 110 -6.39 2.01 3.45
N GLN A 111 -5.87 2.28 2.24
CA GLN A 111 -4.64 3.04 2.04
C GLN A 111 -4.77 4.44 2.65
N PHE A 112 -5.87 5.13 2.38
CA PHE A 112 -6.10 6.47 2.93
C PHE A 112 -6.29 6.45 4.45
N ALA A 113 -7.06 5.51 4.98
CA ALA A 113 -7.27 5.38 6.43
C ALA A 113 -5.93 5.14 7.17
N ILE A 114 -5.11 4.21 6.70
CA ILE A 114 -3.82 3.92 7.32
C ILE A 114 -2.86 5.10 7.16
N TRP A 115 -2.84 5.75 6.00
CA TRP A 115 -2.02 6.94 5.78
C TRP A 115 -2.34 8.05 6.79
N THR A 116 -3.63 8.35 6.97
CA THR A 116 -4.05 9.38 7.94
C THR A 116 -3.74 8.99 9.39
N MET A 117 -3.87 7.72 9.75
CA MET A 117 -3.47 7.24 11.08
C MET A 117 -1.97 7.37 11.30
N LEU A 118 -1.13 7.08 10.30
CA LEU A 118 0.31 7.27 10.37
C LEU A 118 0.66 8.76 10.53
N GLU A 119 -0.02 9.64 9.80
CA GLU A 119 0.17 11.08 9.89
C GLU A 119 -0.23 11.63 11.27
N ASP A 120 -1.31 11.13 11.85
CA ASP A 120 -1.76 11.48 13.21
C ASP A 120 -0.71 11.07 14.27
N MET A 121 0.10 10.05 14.00
CA MET A 121 1.24 9.66 14.82
C MET A 121 2.52 10.46 14.53
N GLY A 122 2.48 11.47 13.66
CA GLY A 122 3.65 12.24 13.23
C GLY A 122 4.59 11.51 12.29
N LEU A 123 4.11 10.48 11.59
CA LEU A 123 4.87 9.71 10.62
C LEU A 123 4.50 10.14 9.19
N GLY A 124 5.51 10.33 8.35
CA GLY A 124 5.32 10.52 6.91
C GLY A 124 5.18 9.17 6.21
N ALA A 125 4.38 9.13 5.15
CA ALA A 125 4.20 7.95 4.30
C ALA A 125 4.18 8.34 2.82
N SER A 126 4.44 7.37 1.95
CA SER A 126 4.28 7.51 0.51
C SER A 126 3.80 6.22 -0.13
N LEU A 127 3.00 6.32 -1.19
CA LEU A 127 2.47 5.15 -1.89
C LEU A 127 3.35 4.81 -3.09
N GLN A 128 3.81 3.57 -3.16
CA GLN A 128 4.66 3.04 -4.21
C GLN A 128 3.99 1.86 -4.91
N HIS A 129 4.37 1.63 -6.19
CA HIS A 129 3.78 0.59 -7.03
C HIS A 129 4.88 -0.15 -7.82
N TYR A 130 5.65 -0.98 -7.13
CA TYR A 130 6.65 -1.87 -7.75
C TYR A 130 6.04 -3.19 -8.23
N ASN A 131 4.75 -3.40 -7.96
CA ASN A 131 3.97 -4.49 -8.54
C ASN A 131 3.74 -4.24 -10.05
N PRO A 132 3.67 -5.29 -10.91
CA PRO A 132 3.81 -6.70 -10.54
C PRO A 132 5.26 -7.22 -10.46
N LEU A 133 6.27 -6.37 -10.59
CA LEU A 133 7.67 -6.76 -10.74
C LEU A 133 8.22 -7.59 -9.56
N ILE A 134 7.72 -7.33 -8.36
CA ILE A 134 8.19 -7.96 -7.11
C ILE A 134 7.21 -9.01 -6.57
N ASP A 135 6.05 -9.21 -7.19
CA ASP A 135 4.94 -9.97 -6.62
C ASP A 135 5.32 -11.42 -6.27
N ASP A 136 6.00 -12.11 -7.18
CA ASP A 136 6.39 -13.51 -6.97
C ASP A 136 7.43 -13.68 -5.86
N GLU A 137 8.39 -12.76 -5.77
CA GLU A 137 9.41 -12.79 -4.73
C GLU A 137 8.83 -12.47 -3.36
N VAL A 138 7.96 -11.45 -3.29
CA VAL A 138 7.23 -11.10 -2.07
C VAL A 138 6.37 -12.26 -1.59
N ARG A 139 5.62 -12.89 -2.50
CA ARG A 139 4.77 -14.05 -2.17
C ARG A 139 5.59 -15.20 -1.62
N ARG A 140 6.71 -15.53 -2.23
CA ARG A 140 7.61 -16.60 -1.75
C ARG A 140 8.23 -16.27 -0.41
N THR A 141 8.72 -15.05 -0.25
CA THR A 141 9.45 -14.62 0.95
C THR A 141 8.60 -14.70 2.21
N TRP A 142 7.33 -14.30 2.12
CA TRP A 142 6.42 -14.29 3.27
C TRP A 142 5.34 -15.36 3.21
N ASN A 143 5.47 -16.34 2.30
CA ASN A 143 4.54 -17.45 2.13
C ASN A 143 3.07 -16.99 2.03
N LEU A 144 2.81 -15.98 1.19
CA LEU A 144 1.49 -15.41 1.03
C LEU A 144 0.65 -16.21 0.03
N PRO A 145 -0.70 -16.26 0.22
CA PRO A 145 -1.59 -16.97 -0.70
C PRO A 145 -1.49 -16.48 -2.15
N GLY A 146 -1.63 -17.40 -3.10
CA GLY A 146 -1.56 -17.09 -4.53
C GLY A 146 -2.68 -16.18 -5.02
N ASP A 147 -3.83 -16.18 -4.35
CA ASP A 147 -4.99 -15.34 -4.67
C ASP A 147 -4.87 -13.88 -4.16
N TRP A 148 -3.82 -13.56 -3.42
CA TRP A 148 -3.57 -12.19 -2.98
C TRP A 148 -2.85 -11.41 -4.08
N MET A 149 -3.59 -10.54 -4.73
CA MET A 149 -3.05 -9.62 -5.75
C MET A 149 -2.50 -8.38 -5.07
N MET A 150 -1.20 -8.11 -5.24
CA MET A 150 -0.57 -6.91 -4.69
C MET A 150 -1.09 -5.65 -5.37
N ILE A 151 -1.45 -4.65 -4.57
CA ILE A 151 -1.97 -3.37 -5.05
C ILE A 151 -0.94 -2.25 -4.89
N ALA A 152 -0.31 -2.15 -3.72
CA ALA A 152 0.62 -1.06 -3.42
C ALA A 152 1.55 -1.41 -2.26
N GLN A 153 2.62 -0.62 -2.14
CA GLN A 153 3.55 -0.61 -1.00
C GLN A 153 3.57 0.80 -0.41
N MET A 154 3.42 0.92 0.90
CA MET A 154 3.44 2.20 1.61
C MET A 154 4.56 2.21 2.64
N PRO A 155 5.80 2.63 2.27
CA PRO A 155 6.84 2.92 3.26
C PRO A 155 6.42 4.11 4.12
N PHE A 156 6.78 4.04 5.40
CA PHE A 156 6.53 5.11 6.35
C PHE A 156 7.66 5.25 7.37
N GLY A 157 7.81 6.43 7.92
CA GLY A 157 8.84 6.73 8.91
C GLY A 157 8.77 8.16 9.41
N THR A 158 9.70 8.55 10.29
CA THR A 158 9.80 9.91 10.78
C THR A 158 10.22 10.84 9.63
N PRO A 159 9.45 11.90 9.33
CA PRO A 159 9.83 12.87 8.31
C PRO A 159 11.17 13.54 8.64
N THR A 160 12.02 13.72 7.65
CA THR A 160 13.31 14.44 7.77
C THR A 160 13.26 15.85 7.20
N GLY A 161 12.13 16.27 6.68
CA GLY A 161 11.89 17.60 6.11
C GLY A 161 10.40 17.81 5.84
N GLU A 162 10.05 19.06 5.56
CA GLU A 162 8.69 19.42 5.18
C GLU A 162 8.40 19.01 3.73
N PRO A 163 7.12 18.69 3.41
CA PRO A 163 6.72 18.45 2.04
C PRO A 163 6.90 19.70 1.18
N GLY A 164 7.26 19.54 -0.09
CA GLY A 164 7.33 20.65 -1.03
C GLY A 164 5.96 21.29 -1.27
N GLU A 165 5.98 22.50 -1.84
CA GLU A 165 4.76 23.20 -2.23
C GLU A 165 3.93 22.33 -3.18
N LYS A 166 2.61 22.36 -2.98
CA LYS A 166 1.65 21.62 -3.78
C LYS A 166 0.79 22.57 -4.59
N GLU A 167 0.73 22.35 -5.89
CA GLU A 167 -0.22 23.03 -6.75
C GLU A 167 -1.63 22.43 -6.58
N PHE A 168 -2.64 23.28 -6.59
CA PHE A 168 -4.02 22.87 -6.43
C PHE A 168 -4.83 23.23 -7.68
N GLU A 169 -5.61 22.30 -8.19
CA GLU A 169 -6.65 22.57 -9.17
C GLU A 169 -7.75 23.42 -8.52
N ASP A 170 -8.34 24.32 -9.30
CA ASP A 170 -9.47 25.15 -8.85
C ASP A 170 -10.59 24.27 -8.30
N LEU A 171 -10.99 24.54 -7.05
CA LEU A 171 -12.01 23.74 -6.37
C LEU A 171 -13.38 23.80 -7.07
N SER A 172 -13.70 24.86 -7.79
CA SER A 172 -14.96 24.97 -8.57
C SER A 172 -15.06 23.91 -9.67
N LYS A 173 -13.93 23.40 -10.17
CA LYS A 173 -13.87 22.31 -11.14
C LYS A 173 -14.02 20.92 -10.51
N ARG A 174 -13.76 20.81 -9.21
CA ARG A 174 -13.71 19.53 -8.48
C ARG A 174 -14.93 19.28 -7.61
N ILE A 175 -15.62 20.34 -7.17
CA ILE A 175 -16.82 20.26 -6.32
C ILE A 175 -17.91 21.11 -6.94
N LYS A 176 -19.12 20.55 -7.00
CA LYS A 176 -20.36 21.28 -7.30
C LYS A 176 -21.29 21.14 -6.12
N ILE A 177 -21.86 22.26 -5.67
CA ILE A 177 -22.80 22.34 -4.55
C ILE A 177 -24.13 22.86 -5.06
N PHE A 178 -25.21 22.15 -4.79
CA PHE A 178 -26.59 22.54 -5.07
C PHE A 178 -27.32 22.60 -3.74
N LEU A 179 -27.97 23.75 -3.45
CA LEU A 179 -28.70 24.05 -2.21
C LEU A 179 -30.18 24.14 -2.47
#